data_4f7038361ec262c639d0a5f95a75ead0
#
_entry.id   4f7038361ec262c639d0a5f95a75ead0
#
_cell.length_a   1.000
_cell.length_b   1.000
_cell.length_c   1.000
_cell.angle_alpha   90.00
_cell.angle_beta   90.00
_cell.angle_gamma   90.00
#
_symmetry.space_group_name_H-M   'P 1'
#
loop_
_entity.id
_entity.type
_entity.pdbx_description
1 polymer ?
#
loop_
_entity_poly.entity_id
_entity_poly.type
_entity_poly.pdbx_seq_one_letter_code
_entity_poly.pdbx_strand_id
1 'polypeptide(L)'
;MTYALSEDEFDSPQSQDINNKVFWDKLHDIFKVTLEMVKETAEEMGIDLDSIDHEEAAKQQEQVHKTAKEQPYCQAALSYIKKVDSWFGSNKGLLKDKADELQTLAEADIPGTRPADEAVSIQDCLEVVRWYQHQIYVKLCRAASGLIRGELEDLKYLPQDANGSAKVAIIGIERSIAAWGGLLNQFPQQEHPILDLLVNLKRLLRQVEAVFPDARAFVRLGFDTAVTNI
;
A
#
# COMPACT_ATOMS: atom_id res chain seq x y z
N MET A 1 -21.01 -18.99 24.92
CA MET A 1 -20.26 -18.28 25.99
C MET A 1 -19.93 -16.90 25.47
N THR A 2 -20.40 -15.83 26.11
CA THR A 2 -20.24 -14.45 25.58
C THR A 2 -18.88 -13.95 26.03
N TYR A 3 -17.93 -13.85 25.11
CA TYR A 3 -16.61 -13.23 25.37
C TYR A 3 -16.77 -11.70 25.34
N ALA A 4 -17.22 -11.13 26.45
CA ALA A 4 -17.22 -9.70 26.63
C ALA A 4 -15.91 -9.30 27.29
N LEU A 5 -14.93 -8.91 26.47
CA LEU A 5 -13.82 -8.09 26.93
C LEU A 5 -14.43 -6.71 27.24
N SER A 6 -14.39 -6.25 28.49
CA SER A 6 -14.95 -4.97 28.89
C SER A 6 -14.14 -3.85 28.20
N GLU A 7 -14.80 -2.96 27.46
CA GLU A 7 -14.20 -1.81 26.78
C GLU A 7 -13.38 -0.91 27.72
N ASP A 8 -13.77 -0.84 28.98
CA ASP A 8 -13.10 -0.02 30.01
C ASP A 8 -11.68 -0.48 30.38
N GLU A 9 -11.32 -1.74 30.11
CA GLU A 9 -9.96 -2.26 30.40
C GLU A 9 -8.94 -1.95 29.30
N PHE A 10 -9.39 -1.61 28.09
CA PHE A 10 -8.49 -1.32 26.95
C PHE A 10 -7.93 0.11 26.97
N ASP A 11 -8.57 1.05 27.65
CA ASP A 11 -8.25 2.48 27.58
C ASP A 11 -7.29 2.98 28.68
N SER A 12 -6.69 2.08 29.46
CA SER A 12 -5.70 2.55 30.44
C SER A 12 -4.37 2.90 29.75
N PRO A 13 -3.71 4.01 30.13
CA PRO A 13 -2.39 4.37 29.57
C PRO A 13 -1.35 3.25 29.70
N GLN A 14 -1.48 2.41 30.73
CA GLN A 14 -0.57 1.28 30.98
C GLN A 14 -0.78 0.13 30.00
N SER A 15 -2.00 -0.05 29.47
CA SER A 15 -2.29 -1.09 28.46
C SER A 15 -1.89 -0.71 27.05
N GLN A 16 -1.50 0.56 26.82
CA GLN A 16 -1.03 1.06 25.53
C GLN A 16 0.50 1.24 25.48
N ASP A 17 1.19 1.07 26.60
CA ASP A 17 2.66 1.19 26.65
C ASP A 17 3.33 -0.17 26.38
N ILE A 18 3.97 -0.31 25.21
CA ILE A 18 4.72 -1.48 24.78
C ILE A 18 5.84 -1.92 25.74
N ASN A 19 6.33 -1.01 26.59
CA ASN A 19 7.35 -1.29 27.61
C ASN A 19 6.75 -1.82 28.91
N ASN A 20 5.42 -1.82 29.04
CA ASN A 20 4.73 -2.26 30.25
C ASN A 20 4.31 -3.72 30.13
N LYS A 21 4.56 -4.50 31.20
CA LYS A 21 4.14 -5.89 31.26
C LYS A 21 2.65 -6.09 31.04
N VAL A 22 1.82 -5.14 31.55
CA VAL A 22 0.34 -5.18 31.40
C VAL A 22 -0.07 -5.19 29.90
N PHE A 23 0.66 -4.48 29.03
CA PHE A 23 0.44 -4.52 27.58
C PHE A 23 0.61 -5.94 27.04
N TRP A 24 1.71 -6.60 27.39
CA TRP A 24 2.03 -7.94 26.90
C TRP A 24 1.10 -9.02 27.47
N ASP A 25 0.73 -8.92 28.76
CA ASP A 25 -0.22 -9.84 29.39
C ASP A 25 -1.60 -9.74 28.68
N LYS A 26 -2.10 -8.52 28.43
CA LYS A 26 -3.36 -8.31 27.69
C LYS A 26 -3.28 -8.80 26.23
N LEU A 27 -2.18 -8.52 25.56
CA LEU A 27 -1.96 -9.00 24.20
C LEU A 27 -1.99 -10.53 24.14
N HIS A 28 -1.38 -11.20 25.13
CA HIS A 28 -1.41 -12.65 25.27
C HIS A 28 -2.84 -13.17 25.46
N ASP A 29 -3.63 -12.53 26.32
CA ASP A 29 -5.03 -12.91 26.56
C ASP A 29 -5.89 -12.74 25.31
N ILE A 30 -5.69 -11.66 24.53
CA ILE A 30 -6.36 -11.45 23.24
C ILE A 30 -6.02 -12.56 22.26
N PHE A 31 -4.74 -12.93 22.14
CA PHE A 31 -4.32 -14.02 21.26
C PHE A 31 -4.93 -15.35 21.69
N LYS A 32 -5.00 -15.62 23.01
CA LYS A 32 -5.59 -16.84 23.54
C LYS A 32 -7.07 -16.93 23.18
N VAL A 33 -7.85 -15.86 23.43
CA VAL A 33 -9.27 -15.81 23.09
C VAL A 33 -9.47 -15.93 21.57
N THR A 34 -8.65 -15.26 20.78
CA THR A 34 -8.72 -15.35 19.31
C THR A 34 -8.45 -16.77 18.83
N LEU A 35 -7.47 -17.45 19.42
CA LEU A 35 -7.16 -18.85 19.08
C LEU A 35 -8.30 -19.80 19.45
N GLU A 36 -8.94 -19.60 20.61
CA GLU A 36 -10.12 -20.36 21.02
C GLU A 36 -11.28 -20.14 20.03
N MET A 37 -11.56 -18.90 19.63
CA MET A 37 -12.59 -18.59 18.62
C MET A 37 -12.29 -19.26 17.26
N VAL A 38 -11.03 -19.27 16.84
CA VAL A 38 -10.62 -19.93 15.58
C VAL A 38 -10.85 -21.44 15.68
N LYS A 39 -10.53 -22.06 16.82
CA LYS A 39 -10.79 -23.50 17.06
C LYS A 39 -12.27 -23.82 17.04
N GLU A 40 -13.10 -23.06 17.75
CA GLU A 40 -14.56 -23.21 17.74
C GLU A 40 -15.14 -23.09 16.32
N THR A 41 -14.70 -22.06 15.57
CA THR A 41 -15.15 -21.86 14.19
C THR A 41 -14.72 -23.01 13.28
N ALA A 42 -13.50 -23.52 13.43
CA ALA A 42 -13.00 -24.64 12.65
C ALA A 42 -13.81 -25.93 12.96
N GLU A 43 -14.10 -26.20 14.22
CA GLU A 43 -14.94 -27.32 14.64
C GLU A 43 -16.37 -27.21 14.06
N GLU A 44 -16.98 -26.03 14.11
CA GLU A 44 -18.30 -25.78 13.52
C GLU A 44 -18.30 -26.00 11.99
N MET A 45 -17.19 -25.67 11.31
CA MET A 45 -17.01 -25.90 9.87
C MET A 45 -16.58 -27.34 9.52
N GLY A 46 -16.35 -28.19 10.52
CA GLY A 46 -15.87 -29.57 10.33
C GLY A 46 -14.40 -29.63 9.87
N ILE A 47 -13.61 -28.61 10.14
CA ILE A 47 -12.19 -28.53 9.79
C ILE A 47 -11.38 -29.04 10.98
N ASP A 48 -10.64 -30.13 10.80
CA ASP A 48 -9.67 -30.63 11.77
C ASP A 48 -8.35 -29.87 11.63
N LEU A 49 -8.10 -28.92 12.54
CA LEU A 49 -6.88 -28.11 12.55
C LEU A 49 -5.61 -28.93 12.80
N ASP A 50 -5.73 -30.05 13.52
CA ASP A 50 -4.59 -30.92 13.82
C ASP A 50 -4.18 -31.79 12.61
N SER A 51 -5.09 -31.94 11.64
CA SER A 51 -4.82 -32.65 10.38
C SER A 51 -4.10 -31.81 9.34
N ILE A 52 -3.96 -30.48 9.56
CA ILE A 52 -3.32 -29.58 8.62
C ILE A 52 -1.80 -29.80 8.67
N ASP A 53 -1.24 -30.23 7.52
CA ASP A 53 0.21 -30.24 7.36
C ASP A 53 0.75 -28.82 7.23
N HIS A 54 1.17 -28.26 8.36
CA HIS A 54 1.70 -26.90 8.42
C HIS A 54 2.96 -26.71 7.56
N GLU A 55 3.76 -27.77 7.36
CA GLU A 55 4.96 -27.69 6.53
C GLU A 55 4.59 -27.62 5.05
N GLU A 56 3.63 -28.43 4.61
CA GLU A 56 3.12 -28.39 3.24
C GLU A 56 2.41 -27.07 2.96
N ALA A 57 1.57 -26.58 3.87
CA ALA A 57 0.88 -25.30 3.75
C ALA A 57 1.89 -24.12 3.66
N ALA A 58 2.97 -24.14 4.44
CA ALA A 58 4.02 -23.14 4.38
C ALA A 58 4.77 -23.18 3.05
N LYS A 59 5.08 -24.36 2.51
CA LYS A 59 5.72 -24.54 1.20
C LYS A 59 4.82 -24.02 0.06
N GLN A 60 3.53 -24.33 0.11
CA GLN A 60 2.56 -23.84 -0.87
C GLN A 60 2.46 -22.31 -0.81
N GLN A 61 2.41 -21.72 0.39
CA GLN A 61 2.38 -20.29 0.56
C GLN A 61 3.65 -19.62 0.03
N GLU A 62 4.83 -20.19 0.29
CA GLU A 62 6.10 -19.68 -0.24
C GLU A 62 6.11 -19.72 -1.78
N GLN A 63 5.62 -20.81 -2.38
CA GLN A 63 5.53 -20.94 -3.82
C GLN A 63 4.56 -19.91 -4.42
N VAL A 64 3.40 -19.69 -3.82
CA VAL A 64 2.44 -18.65 -4.22
C VAL A 64 3.11 -17.26 -4.19
N HIS A 65 3.80 -16.94 -3.09
CA HIS A 65 4.52 -15.67 -2.96
C HIS A 65 5.62 -15.49 -4.00
N LYS A 66 6.36 -16.54 -4.30
CA LYS A 66 7.41 -16.52 -5.32
C LYS A 66 6.81 -16.25 -6.70
N THR A 67 5.79 -17.03 -7.08
CA THR A 67 5.10 -16.88 -8.35
C THR A 67 4.44 -15.50 -8.49
N ALA A 68 3.87 -14.98 -7.42
CA ALA A 68 3.27 -13.63 -7.39
C ALA A 68 4.33 -12.54 -7.66
N LYS A 69 5.50 -12.62 -7.06
CA LYS A 69 6.61 -11.68 -7.29
C LYS A 69 7.13 -11.72 -8.72
N GLU A 70 7.05 -12.86 -9.39
CA GLU A 70 7.50 -13.05 -10.77
C GLU A 70 6.51 -12.49 -11.80
N GLN A 71 5.30 -12.12 -11.40
CA GLN A 71 4.32 -11.53 -12.31
C GLN A 71 4.85 -10.25 -12.97
N PRO A 72 4.62 -10.03 -14.28
CA PRO A 72 5.17 -8.90 -15.03
C PRO A 72 4.86 -7.54 -14.40
N TYR A 73 3.65 -7.34 -13.88
CA TYR A 73 3.25 -6.10 -13.23
C TYR A 73 3.91 -5.92 -11.85
N CYS A 74 4.21 -7.01 -11.12
CA CYS A 74 4.99 -6.93 -9.88
C CYS A 74 6.45 -6.56 -10.17
N GLN A 75 7.06 -7.13 -11.22
CA GLN A 75 8.40 -6.79 -11.66
C GLN A 75 8.49 -5.35 -12.18
N ALA A 76 7.47 -4.87 -12.90
CA ALA A 76 7.38 -3.48 -13.34
C ALA A 76 7.30 -2.51 -12.14
N ALA A 77 6.52 -2.84 -11.10
CA ALA A 77 6.45 -2.06 -9.87
C ALA A 77 7.80 -2.05 -9.11
N LEU A 78 8.49 -3.18 -9.05
CA LEU A 78 9.83 -3.24 -8.46
C LEU A 78 10.86 -2.40 -9.25
N SER A 79 10.76 -2.40 -10.58
CA SER A 79 11.57 -1.54 -11.44
C SER A 79 11.27 -0.05 -11.20
N TYR A 80 10.00 0.31 -10.98
CA TYR A 80 9.61 1.66 -10.61
C TYR A 80 10.25 2.11 -9.30
N ILE A 81 10.24 1.28 -8.24
CA ILE A 81 10.94 1.58 -6.97
C ILE A 81 12.39 1.93 -7.22
N LYS A 82 13.13 1.08 -7.95
CA LYS A 82 14.55 1.30 -8.24
C LYS A 82 14.80 2.61 -8.96
N LYS A 83 13.94 2.98 -9.91
CA LYS A 83 14.03 4.24 -10.64
C LYS A 83 13.75 5.45 -9.75
N VAL A 84 12.75 5.36 -8.87
CA VAL A 84 12.45 6.40 -7.87
C VAL A 84 13.63 6.60 -6.93
N ASP A 85 14.18 5.53 -6.37
CA ASP A 85 15.35 5.60 -5.48
C ASP A 85 16.56 6.21 -6.19
N SER A 86 16.82 5.83 -7.45
CA SER A 86 17.87 6.41 -8.27
C SER A 86 17.65 7.91 -8.50
N TRP A 87 16.43 8.32 -8.82
CA TRP A 87 16.10 9.72 -9.03
C TRP A 87 16.34 10.56 -7.78
N PHE A 88 15.85 10.11 -6.61
CA PHE A 88 16.08 10.79 -5.33
C PHE A 88 17.58 10.82 -4.97
N GLY A 89 18.29 9.72 -5.21
CA GLY A 89 19.72 9.63 -4.94
C GLY A 89 20.54 10.64 -5.76
N SER A 90 20.19 10.78 -7.04
CA SER A 90 20.90 11.65 -7.99
C SER A 90 20.54 13.13 -7.88
N ASN A 91 19.37 13.45 -7.28
CA ASN A 91 18.85 14.82 -7.28
C ASN A 91 18.85 15.49 -5.89
N LYS A 92 19.60 14.97 -4.92
CA LYS A 92 19.69 15.57 -3.56
C LYS A 92 20.15 17.02 -3.59
N GLY A 93 21.16 17.35 -4.42
CA GLY A 93 21.65 18.72 -4.60
C GLY A 93 20.59 19.63 -5.20
N LEU A 94 19.96 19.17 -6.29
CA LEU A 94 18.89 19.90 -6.96
C LEU A 94 17.71 20.24 -6.03
N LEU A 95 17.29 19.27 -5.20
CA LEU A 95 16.20 19.48 -4.23
C LEU A 95 16.60 20.51 -3.17
N LYS A 96 17.85 20.46 -2.71
CA LYS A 96 18.39 21.44 -1.78
C LYS A 96 18.46 22.83 -2.39
N ASP A 97 19.01 22.95 -3.60
CA ASP A 97 19.14 24.23 -4.30
C ASP A 97 17.77 24.89 -4.53
N LYS A 98 16.74 24.08 -4.85
CA LYS A 98 15.35 24.58 -4.98
C LYS A 98 14.77 25.05 -3.65
N ALA A 99 15.04 24.35 -2.55
CA ALA A 99 14.62 24.78 -1.23
C ALA A 99 15.28 26.12 -0.83
N ASP A 100 16.59 26.26 -1.06
CA ASP A 100 17.34 27.48 -0.79
C ASP A 100 16.85 28.65 -1.67
N GLU A 101 16.52 28.39 -2.95
CA GLU A 101 15.88 29.39 -3.86
C GLU A 101 14.55 29.88 -3.30
N LEU A 102 13.64 28.95 -2.93
CA LEU A 102 12.32 29.31 -2.41
C LEU A 102 12.39 30.04 -1.08
N GLN A 103 13.34 29.69 -0.22
CA GLN A 103 13.59 30.44 1.01
C GLN A 103 14.04 31.88 0.71
N THR A 104 14.97 32.06 -0.23
CA THR A 104 15.46 33.40 -0.64
C THR A 104 14.32 34.24 -1.21
N LEU A 105 13.44 33.61 -2.05
CA LEU A 105 12.28 34.31 -2.61
C LEU A 105 11.26 34.69 -1.53
N ALA A 106 11.08 33.85 -0.50
CA ALA A 106 10.21 34.16 0.62
C ALA A 106 10.75 35.34 1.46
N GLU A 107 12.06 35.39 1.70
CA GLU A 107 12.72 36.49 2.40
C GLU A 107 12.68 37.80 1.61
N ALA A 108 12.71 37.74 0.27
CA ALA A 108 12.63 38.91 -0.60
C ALA A 108 11.24 39.52 -0.69
N ASP A 109 10.20 38.85 -0.24
CA ASP A 109 8.78 39.29 -0.20
C ASP A 109 8.30 39.94 -1.52
N ILE A 110 8.61 39.29 -2.65
CA ILE A 110 8.30 39.79 -3.98
C ILE A 110 6.78 39.73 -4.24
N PRO A 111 6.11 40.86 -4.52
CA PRO A 111 4.67 40.87 -4.77
C PRO A 111 4.28 39.95 -5.92
N GLY A 112 3.27 39.12 -5.72
CA GLY A 112 2.74 38.21 -6.75
C GLY A 112 3.43 36.84 -6.79
N THR A 113 4.48 36.58 -6.01
CA THR A 113 5.08 35.24 -5.83
C THR A 113 4.50 34.57 -4.57
N ARG A 114 4.50 33.23 -4.59
CA ARG A 114 4.05 32.42 -3.44
C ARG A 114 5.02 31.28 -3.15
N PRO A 115 6.26 31.59 -2.76
CA PRO A 115 7.31 30.59 -2.60
C PRO A 115 7.00 29.57 -1.49
N ALA A 116 6.27 29.98 -0.45
CA ALA A 116 5.84 29.05 0.61
C ALA A 116 4.83 28.01 0.09
N ASP A 117 3.82 28.44 -0.70
CA ASP A 117 2.83 27.52 -1.30
C ASP A 117 3.51 26.57 -2.29
N GLU A 118 4.49 27.08 -3.05
CA GLU A 118 5.28 26.26 -3.99
C GLU A 118 6.12 25.22 -3.25
N ALA A 119 6.79 25.60 -2.15
CA ALA A 119 7.56 24.68 -1.31
C ALA A 119 6.69 23.56 -0.75
N VAL A 120 5.51 23.90 -0.21
CA VAL A 120 4.53 22.91 0.28
C VAL A 120 4.10 21.98 -0.84
N SER A 121 3.75 22.50 -2.01
CA SER A 121 3.33 21.69 -3.16
C SER A 121 4.42 20.71 -3.62
N ILE A 122 5.68 21.13 -3.65
CA ILE A 122 6.81 20.25 -3.99
C ILE A 122 6.97 19.18 -2.93
N GLN A 123 6.94 19.54 -1.64
CA GLN A 123 7.08 18.60 -0.54
C GLN A 123 5.97 17.55 -0.58
N ASP A 124 4.71 17.93 -0.75
CA ASP A 124 3.57 17.02 -0.86
C ASP A 124 3.77 16.03 -2.01
N CYS A 125 4.21 16.50 -3.19
CA CYS A 125 4.50 15.63 -4.32
C CYS A 125 5.60 14.61 -4.01
N LEU A 126 6.70 15.04 -3.37
CA LEU A 126 7.81 14.15 -3.00
C LEU A 126 7.37 13.10 -1.96
N GLU A 127 6.56 13.51 -0.98
CA GLU A 127 6.01 12.61 0.03
C GLU A 127 5.05 11.58 -0.57
N VAL A 128 4.15 12.00 -1.46
CA VAL A 128 3.25 11.11 -2.19
C VAL A 128 4.03 10.06 -2.98
N VAL A 129 5.06 10.45 -3.73
CA VAL A 129 5.90 9.52 -4.48
C VAL A 129 6.57 8.52 -3.54
N ARG A 130 7.19 8.97 -2.44
CA ARG A 130 7.86 8.11 -1.46
C ARG A 130 6.91 7.16 -0.75
N TRP A 131 5.72 7.63 -0.41
CA TRP A 131 4.71 6.82 0.25
C TRP A 131 4.22 5.69 -0.65
N TYR A 132 3.89 5.99 -1.90
CA TYR A 132 3.27 5.01 -2.79
C TYR A 132 4.27 4.08 -3.50
N GLN A 133 5.55 4.43 -3.64
CA GLN A 133 6.50 3.59 -4.38
C GLN A 133 6.54 2.13 -3.89
N HIS A 134 6.62 1.92 -2.58
CA HIS A 134 6.62 0.57 -1.99
C HIS A 134 5.22 -0.02 -1.88
N GLN A 135 4.23 0.81 -1.56
CA GLN A 135 2.85 0.36 -1.39
C GLN A 135 2.29 -0.24 -2.68
N ILE A 136 2.55 0.37 -3.84
CA ILE A 136 2.15 -0.15 -5.15
C ILE A 136 2.66 -1.59 -5.31
N TYR A 137 3.95 -1.83 -5.09
CA TYR A 137 4.56 -3.16 -5.23
C TYR A 137 3.93 -4.18 -4.27
N VAL A 138 3.82 -3.84 -2.99
CA VAL A 138 3.26 -4.74 -1.97
C VAL A 138 1.81 -5.10 -2.28
N LYS A 139 1.00 -4.11 -2.70
CA LYS A 139 -0.40 -4.33 -3.03
C LYS A 139 -0.57 -5.16 -4.30
N LEU A 140 0.30 -4.99 -5.30
CA LEU A 140 0.28 -5.81 -6.51
C LEU A 140 0.70 -7.26 -6.22
N CYS A 141 1.74 -7.48 -5.41
CA CYS A 141 2.11 -8.83 -4.98
C CYS A 141 0.98 -9.52 -4.20
N ARG A 142 0.27 -8.78 -3.33
CA ARG A 142 -0.89 -9.30 -2.61
C ARG A 142 -2.05 -9.64 -3.56
N ALA A 143 -2.35 -8.77 -4.52
CA ALA A 143 -3.37 -9.03 -5.53
C ALA A 143 -3.02 -10.27 -6.37
N ALA A 144 -1.76 -10.40 -6.81
CA ALA A 144 -1.26 -11.57 -7.53
C ALA A 144 -1.39 -12.86 -6.72
N SER A 145 -0.99 -12.82 -5.44
CA SER A 145 -1.13 -13.98 -4.54
C SER A 145 -2.60 -14.39 -4.37
N GLY A 146 -3.51 -13.41 -4.30
CA GLY A 146 -4.95 -13.68 -4.22
C GLY A 146 -5.50 -14.37 -5.47
N LEU A 147 -5.08 -13.93 -6.68
CA LEU A 147 -5.45 -14.62 -7.93
C LEU A 147 -4.92 -16.06 -7.99
N ILE A 148 -3.64 -16.25 -7.70
CA ILE A 148 -3.00 -17.57 -7.76
C ILE A 148 -3.67 -18.54 -6.79
N ARG A 149 -3.99 -18.09 -5.56
CA ARG A 149 -4.73 -18.92 -4.61
C ARG A 149 -6.13 -19.24 -5.08
N GLY A 150 -6.86 -18.25 -5.62
CA GLY A 150 -8.21 -18.46 -6.14
C GLY A 150 -8.27 -19.50 -7.26
N GLU A 151 -7.22 -19.57 -8.08
CA GLU A 151 -7.08 -20.60 -9.13
C GLU A 151 -6.76 -21.99 -8.56
N LEU A 152 -5.97 -22.07 -7.47
CA LEU A 152 -5.55 -23.34 -6.86
C LEU A 152 -6.62 -23.97 -5.96
N GLU A 153 -7.40 -23.16 -5.27
CA GLU A 153 -8.29 -23.62 -4.19
C GLU A 153 -9.77 -23.60 -4.58
N ASP A 154 -10.12 -23.18 -5.82
CA ASP A 154 -11.50 -22.97 -6.29
C ASP A 154 -12.38 -22.15 -5.31
N LEU A 155 -11.73 -21.29 -4.51
CA LEU A 155 -12.37 -20.48 -3.47
C LEU A 155 -13.00 -19.22 -4.08
N LYS A 156 -14.30 -19.25 -4.30
CA LYS A 156 -15.10 -18.14 -4.85
C LYS A 156 -15.03 -16.81 -4.09
N TYR A 157 -14.49 -16.81 -2.87
CA TYR A 157 -14.41 -15.62 -2.00
C TYR A 157 -13.07 -14.87 -2.09
N LEU A 158 -11.99 -15.48 -2.57
CA LEU A 158 -10.67 -14.87 -2.68
C LEU A 158 -10.51 -13.82 -3.80
N PRO A 159 -11.22 -13.88 -4.94
CA PRO A 159 -11.10 -12.86 -5.99
C PRO A 159 -11.41 -11.44 -5.50
N GLN A 160 -12.25 -11.28 -4.48
CA GLN A 160 -12.60 -9.97 -3.94
C GLN A 160 -11.40 -9.28 -3.25
N ASP A 161 -10.59 -10.01 -2.48
CA ASP A 161 -9.38 -9.44 -1.85
C ASP A 161 -8.32 -9.08 -2.91
N ALA A 162 -8.21 -9.85 -3.97
CA ALA A 162 -7.32 -9.54 -5.10
C ALA A 162 -7.71 -8.22 -5.77
N ASN A 163 -9.00 -8.03 -6.09
CA ASN A 163 -9.52 -6.80 -6.68
C ASN A 163 -9.38 -5.60 -5.72
N GLY A 164 -9.63 -5.80 -4.43
CA GLY A 164 -9.44 -4.76 -3.41
C GLY A 164 -7.98 -4.30 -3.32
N SER A 165 -7.04 -5.24 -3.31
CA SER A 165 -5.61 -4.94 -3.31
C SER A 165 -5.16 -4.27 -4.61
N ALA A 166 -5.65 -4.73 -5.77
CA ALA A 166 -5.39 -4.12 -7.07
C ALA A 166 -5.93 -2.68 -7.14
N LYS A 167 -7.14 -2.42 -6.62
CA LYS A 167 -7.71 -1.06 -6.54
C LYS A 167 -6.80 -0.11 -5.76
N VAL A 168 -6.30 -0.54 -4.60
CA VAL A 168 -5.37 0.29 -3.80
C VAL A 168 -4.09 0.58 -4.58
N ALA A 169 -3.56 -0.39 -5.32
CA ALA A 169 -2.39 -0.18 -6.17
C ALA A 169 -2.69 0.81 -7.31
N ILE A 170 -3.85 0.70 -7.98
CA ILE A 170 -4.30 1.64 -9.03
C ILE A 170 -4.35 3.08 -8.47
N ILE A 171 -4.94 3.28 -7.30
CA ILE A 171 -5.00 4.59 -6.64
C ILE A 171 -3.58 5.11 -6.37
N GLY A 172 -2.68 4.26 -5.87
CA GLY A 172 -1.29 4.63 -5.61
C GLY A 172 -0.56 5.04 -6.89
N ILE A 173 -0.77 4.30 -7.99
CA ILE A 173 -0.20 4.63 -9.31
C ILE A 173 -0.72 5.99 -9.81
N GLU A 174 -2.04 6.23 -9.76
CA GLU A 174 -2.66 7.48 -10.21
C GLU A 174 -2.18 8.69 -9.40
N ARG A 175 -2.09 8.55 -8.08
CA ARG A 175 -1.54 9.59 -7.21
C ARG A 175 -0.07 9.86 -7.49
N SER A 176 0.73 8.81 -7.74
CA SER A 176 2.14 8.97 -8.14
C SER A 176 2.28 9.65 -9.50
N ILE A 177 1.40 9.36 -10.46
CA ILE A 177 1.38 10.05 -11.77
C ILE A 177 1.09 11.55 -11.57
N ALA A 178 0.10 11.90 -10.76
CA ALA A 178 -0.23 13.30 -10.47
C ALA A 178 0.95 14.02 -9.79
N ALA A 179 1.58 13.38 -8.80
CA ALA A 179 2.71 13.94 -8.08
C ALA A 179 3.93 14.15 -9.00
N TRP A 180 4.28 13.18 -9.85
CA TRP A 180 5.35 13.34 -10.85
C TRP A 180 5.02 14.42 -11.87
N GLY A 181 3.76 14.57 -12.27
CA GLY A 181 3.31 15.67 -13.11
C GLY A 181 3.51 17.04 -12.47
N GLY A 182 3.25 17.16 -11.15
CA GLY A 182 3.57 18.35 -10.37
C GLY A 182 5.08 18.65 -10.35
N LEU A 183 5.90 17.63 -10.06
CA LEU A 183 7.36 17.76 -10.05
C LEU A 183 7.95 18.10 -11.42
N LEU A 184 7.36 17.62 -12.51
CA LEU A 184 7.79 17.96 -13.86
C LEU A 184 7.74 19.48 -14.13
N ASN A 185 6.70 20.15 -13.65
CA ASN A 185 6.57 21.59 -13.78
C ASN A 185 7.61 22.35 -12.94
N GLN A 186 8.01 21.81 -11.82
CA GLN A 186 8.95 22.43 -10.88
C GLN A 186 10.43 22.19 -11.24
N PHE A 187 10.71 21.10 -11.95
CA PHE A 187 12.05 20.66 -12.29
C PHE A 187 12.18 20.40 -13.80
N PRO A 188 12.07 21.43 -14.67
CA PRO A 188 12.12 21.26 -16.14
C PRO A 188 13.43 20.62 -16.61
N GLN A 189 14.55 20.82 -15.89
CA GLN A 189 15.83 20.16 -16.18
C GLN A 189 15.79 18.65 -15.93
N GLN A 190 14.78 18.13 -15.27
CA GLN A 190 14.53 16.71 -15.02
C GLN A 190 13.42 16.13 -15.91
N GLU A 191 13.06 16.82 -17.00
CA GLU A 191 11.96 16.42 -17.88
C GLU A 191 12.09 14.96 -18.33
N HIS A 192 13.20 14.58 -18.93
CA HIS A 192 13.38 13.21 -19.45
C HIS A 192 13.29 12.13 -18.36
N PRO A 193 14.01 12.22 -17.23
CA PRO A 193 13.87 11.24 -16.16
C PRO A 193 12.46 11.13 -15.58
N ILE A 194 11.76 12.27 -15.42
CA ILE A 194 10.39 12.28 -14.89
C ILE A 194 9.40 11.70 -15.92
N LEU A 195 9.53 12.02 -17.20
CA LEU A 195 8.72 11.42 -18.25
C LEU A 195 8.90 9.92 -18.33
N ASP A 196 10.12 9.40 -18.16
CA ASP A 196 10.37 7.96 -18.10
C ASP A 196 9.62 7.30 -16.92
N LEU A 197 9.58 7.94 -15.75
CA LEU A 197 8.81 7.46 -14.59
C LEU A 197 7.31 7.47 -14.88
N LEU A 198 6.79 8.54 -15.48
CA LEU A 198 5.38 8.67 -15.86
C LEU A 198 4.97 7.62 -16.89
N VAL A 199 5.80 7.35 -17.90
CA VAL A 199 5.56 6.31 -18.92
C VAL A 199 5.54 4.93 -18.27
N ASN A 200 6.46 4.64 -17.32
CA ASN A 200 6.48 3.38 -16.59
C ASN A 200 5.19 3.19 -15.78
N LEU A 201 4.78 4.20 -15.01
CA LEU A 201 3.55 4.15 -14.23
C LEU A 201 2.32 3.96 -15.11
N LYS A 202 2.25 4.65 -16.27
CA LYS A 202 1.13 4.52 -17.19
C LYS A 202 1.05 3.13 -17.84
N ARG A 203 2.21 2.54 -18.15
CA ARG A 203 2.27 1.15 -18.64
C ARG A 203 1.86 0.17 -17.55
N LEU A 204 2.35 0.36 -16.32
CA LEU A 204 1.97 -0.45 -15.16
C LEU A 204 0.47 -0.39 -14.90
N LEU A 205 -0.12 0.83 -14.93
CA LEU A 205 -1.55 1.02 -14.77
C LEU A 205 -2.35 0.16 -15.77
N ARG A 206 -2.01 0.23 -17.05
CA ARG A 206 -2.68 -0.54 -18.10
C ARG A 206 -2.53 -2.06 -17.90
N GLN A 207 -1.36 -2.52 -17.45
CA GLN A 207 -1.15 -3.95 -17.14
C GLN A 207 -2.05 -4.40 -15.98
N VAL A 208 -2.12 -3.60 -14.91
CA VAL A 208 -2.94 -3.92 -13.73
C VAL A 208 -4.42 -3.93 -14.10
N GLU A 209 -4.90 -2.94 -14.85
CA GLU A 209 -6.31 -2.88 -15.31
C GLU A 209 -6.68 -4.07 -16.24
N ALA A 210 -5.74 -4.52 -17.05
CA ALA A 210 -5.97 -5.68 -17.92
C ALA A 210 -6.08 -7.00 -17.13
N VAL A 211 -5.31 -7.14 -16.04
CA VAL A 211 -5.32 -8.35 -15.20
C VAL A 211 -6.47 -8.31 -14.18
N PHE A 212 -6.82 -7.14 -13.70
CA PHE A 212 -7.84 -6.93 -12.67
C PHE A 212 -8.94 -5.98 -13.18
N PRO A 213 -9.76 -6.40 -14.17
CA PRO A 213 -10.75 -5.53 -14.81
C PRO A 213 -11.80 -5.00 -13.82
N ASP A 214 -12.13 -5.77 -12.78
CA ASP A 214 -13.13 -5.42 -11.78
C ASP A 214 -12.56 -4.60 -10.61
N ALA A 215 -11.24 -4.36 -10.58
CA ALA A 215 -10.61 -3.66 -9.45
C ALA A 215 -11.19 -2.26 -9.22
N ARG A 216 -11.50 -1.51 -10.30
CA ARG A 216 -12.08 -0.16 -10.17
C ARG A 216 -13.48 -0.16 -9.59
N ALA A 217 -14.28 -1.17 -9.92
CA ALA A 217 -15.65 -1.32 -9.42
C ALA A 217 -15.71 -1.86 -8.00
N PHE A 218 -14.63 -2.43 -7.47
CA PHE A 218 -14.58 -2.98 -6.14
C PHE A 218 -14.86 -1.90 -5.08
N VAL A 219 -15.84 -2.14 -4.20
CA VAL A 219 -16.21 -1.23 -3.10
C VAL A 219 -15.47 -1.65 -1.83
N ARG A 220 -14.64 -0.76 -1.31
CA ARG A 220 -13.94 -0.97 -0.03
C ARG A 220 -14.83 -0.48 1.09
N LEU A 221 -15.38 -1.39 1.86
CA LEU A 221 -16.24 -1.06 2.99
C LEU A 221 -15.50 -0.13 3.98
N GLY A 222 -16.13 0.98 4.33
CA GLY A 222 -15.55 1.98 5.23
C GLY A 222 -14.62 3.01 4.58
N PHE A 223 -14.25 2.85 3.28
CA PHE A 223 -13.37 3.78 2.56
C PHE A 223 -14.01 4.39 1.31
N ASP A 224 -14.80 3.61 0.60
CA ASP A 224 -15.48 4.08 -0.60
C ASP A 224 -16.95 4.37 -0.24
N THR A 225 -17.42 5.57 -0.55
CA THR A 225 -18.86 5.83 -0.55
C THR A 225 -19.52 5.01 -1.65
N ALA A 226 -20.56 4.26 -1.31
CA ALA A 226 -21.37 3.62 -2.33
C ALA A 226 -21.85 4.74 -3.29
N VAL A 227 -21.40 4.68 -4.54
CA VAL A 227 -21.94 5.56 -5.59
C VAL A 227 -23.40 5.13 -5.77
N THR A 228 -24.31 5.82 -5.10
CA THR A 228 -25.74 5.67 -5.37
C THR A 228 -25.93 6.30 -6.74
N ASN A 229 -26.01 5.45 -7.78
CA ASN A 229 -26.50 5.87 -9.08
C ASN A 229 -27.95 6.31 -8.90
N ILE A 230 -28.18 7.62 -8.94
CA ILE A 230 -29.50 8.25 -9.10
C ILE A 230 -29.84 8.28 -10.58
#